data_beac4ccbf4701bafedba6e6db7554ea7
#
_entry.id   beac4ccbf4701bafedba6e6db7554ea7
#
_cell.length_a   1.000
_cell.length_b   1.000
_cell.length_c   1.000
_cell.angle_alpha   90.00
_cell.angle_beta   90.00
_cell.angle_gamma   90.00
#
_symmetry.space_group_name_H-M   'P 1'
#
loop_
_entity.id
_entity.type
_entity.pdbx_description
1 polymer ?
#
loop_
_entity_poly.entity_id
_entity_poly.type
_entity_poly.pdbx_seq_one_letter_code
_entity_poly.pdbx_strand_id
1 'polypeptide(L)'
;VNSKLNINSIAQEFSKKDDVISSIGKIKWDSNLKNIKNFDYKTDLSESKEMHDVLTTFYKYGFVIIKKVPTENNYLVKFANSIGSVRRTNFGEHFNVKSKPSPNDLAYTPLPLAPHTDNPYRNPVPCIQILHCIVNEVNGGSSTLVDGYNVTETLKKENPDFYNILTQVKVRFKFIDKDVILEDWSELIKLDEYKNFKQVRFSPRLDFVPILEKKELDLYYRARKKLSDLYNSEKFRIQFKLEQGDLLMMDNYRLLHGRTEFDANEGNRFLQGCYIDFDSTEGK
;
A
#
# COMPACT_ATOMS: atom_id res chain seq x y z
N VAL A 1 25.32 29.89 35.61
CA VAL A 1 24.41 30.19 34.51
C VAL A 1 23.32 29.13 34.52
N ASN A 2 22.17 29.42 35.17
CA ASN A 2 21.00 28.52 35.16
C ASN A 2 20.19 28.78 33.90
N SER A 3 20.45 28.04 32.82
CA SER A 3 19.53 27.94 31.71
C SER A 3 18.38 27.03 32.13
N LYS A 4 17.30 27.59 32.63
CA LYS A 4 16.01 26.87 32.69
C LYS A 4 15.60 26.60 31.26
N LEU A 5 15.83 25.37 30.78
CA LEU A 5 15.25 24.86 29.55
C LEU A 5 13.74 25.07 29.65
N ASN A 6 13.21 25.93 28.81
CA ASN A 6 11.79 26.19 28.77
C ASN A 6 11.12 25.00 28.05
N ILE A 7 10.67 24.01 28.82
CA ILE A 7 10.01 22.80 28.34
C ILE A 7 8.83 23.13 27.40
N ASN A 8 8.15 24.26 27.62
CA ASN A 8 7.06 24.71 26.75
C ASN A 8 7.53 25.15 25.37
N SER A 9 8.73 25.76 25.24
CA SER A 9 9.26 26.13 23.92
C SER A 9 9.76 24.92 23.14
N ILE A 10 10.32 23.93 23.83
CA ILE A 10 10.71 22.64 23.23
C ILE A 10 9.46 21.87 22.77
N ALA A 11 8.45 21.77 23.61
CA ALA A 11 7.18 21.13 23.24
C ALA A 11 6.49 21.81 22.06
N GLN A 12 6.53 23.15 21.97
CA GLN A 12 6.02 23.90 20.81
C GLN A 12 6.88 23.71 19.54
N GLU A 13 8.17 23.49 19.66
CA GLU A 13 9.06 23.24 18.53
C GLU A 13 8.89 21.82 17.99
N PHE A 14 8.65 20.83 18.86
CA PHE A 14 8.29 19.46 18.46
C PHE A 14 6.89 19.40 17.85
N SER A 15 5.89 20.09 18.44
CA SER A 15 4.53 20.13 17.89
C SER A 15 4.45 20.76 16.50
N LYS A 16 5.30 21.73 16.18
CA LYS A 16 5.34 22.35 14.85
C LYS A 16 5.88 21.43 13.75
N LYS A 17 6.77 20.47 14.07
CA LYS A 17 7.24 19.48 13.11
C LYS A 17 6.22 18.38 12.83
N ASP A 18 5.45 17.97 13.83
CA ASP A 18 4.36 17.01 13.68
C ASP A 18 3.17 17.59 12.90
N ASP A 19 3.01 18.90 12.88
CA ASP A 19 1.86 19.58 12.27
C ASP A 19 1.82 19.51 10.73
N VAL A 20 2.92 19.31 10.03
CA VAL A 20 2.91 19.38 8.56
C VAL A 20 2.24 18.15 7.95
N ILE A 21 2.59 16.94 8.38
CA ILE A 21 1.97 15.71 7.87
C ILE A 21 0.64 15.42 8.56
N SER A 22 0.53 15.68 9.86
CA SER A 22 -0.72 15.54 10.60
C SER A 22 -1.79 16.56 10.17
N SER A 23 -1.37 17.73 9.68
CA SER A 23 -2.28 18.73 9.09
C SER A 23 -2.84 18.31 7.72
N ILE A 24 -2.17 17.37 7.01
CA ILE A 24 -2.69 16.76 5.80
C ILE A 24 -3.71 15.68 6.20
N GLY A 25 -4.93 16.07 6.49
CA GLY A 25 -5.99 15.15 6.92
C GLY A 25 -6.22 14.02 5.89
N LYS A 26 -6.20 12.75 6.35
CA LYS A 26 -6.53 11.59 5.51
C LYS A 26 -7.98 11.64 5.07
N ILE A 27 -8.24 11.60 3.78
CA ILE A 27 -9.60 11.55 3.19
C ILE A 27 -9.95 10.08 2.96
N LYS A 28 -10.99 9.60 3.65
CA LYS A 28 -11.57 8.26 3.41
C LYS A 28 -12.31 8.26 2.10
N TRP A 29 -12.16 7.18 1.32
CA TRP A 29 -12.84 7.06 0.04
C TRP A 29 -13.36 5.64 -0.20
N ASP A 30 -14.26 5.52 -1.18
CA ASP A 30 -14.88 4.28 -1.66
C ASP A 30 -15.02 4.33 -3.18
N SER A 31 -15.87 3.48 -3.76
CA SER A 31 -16.13 3.42 -5.21
C SER A 31 -16.69 4.72 -5.81
N ASN A 32 -17.15 5.65 -4.99
CA ASN A 32 -17.63 6.97 -5.45
C ASN A 32 -16.49 7.96 -5.68
N LEU A 33 -15.25 7.60 -5.36
CA LEU A 33 -14.10 8.46 -5.61
C LEU A 33 -13.93 8.69 -7.12
N LYS A 34 -14.24 9.92 -7.55
CA LYS A 34 -14.10 10.38 -8.93
C LYS A 34 -13.13 11.56 -8.98
N ASN A 35 -12.52 11.78 -10.14
CA ASN A 35 -11.70 12.98 -10.40
C ASN A 35 -10.47 13.13 -9.49
N ILE A 36 -9.72 12.01 -9.28
CA ILE A 36 -8.42 12.10 -8.63
C ILE A 36 -7.50 12.92 -9.53
N LYS A 37 -6.83 13.91 -8.93
CA LYS A 37 -5.83 14.72 -9.63
C LYS A 37 -4.68 13.84 -10.10
N ASN A 38 -4.47 13.76 -11.40
CA ASN A 38 -3.27 13.18 -12.00
C ASN A 38 -2.24 14.28 -12.22
N PHE A 39 -0.97 13.90 -12.20
CA PHE A 39 0.15 14.81 -12.43
C PHE A 39 0.93 14.35 -13.66
N ASP A 40 1.34 15.26 -14.52
CA ASP A 40 2.24 14.94 -15.62
C ASP A 40 3.69 14.97 -15.11
N TYR A 41 4.45 13.94 -15.48
CA TYR A 41 5.88 13.88 -15.12
C TYR A 41 6.64 15.03 -15.80
N LYS A 42 7.46 15.71 -15.01
CA LYS A 42 8.45 16.69 -15.48
C LYS A 42 9.82 16.29 -14.95
N THR A 43 10.85 16.52 -15.72
CA THR A 43 12.21 16.03 -15.46
C THR A 43 12.80 16.56 -14.14
N ASP A 44 12.22 17.61 -13.57
CA ASP A 44 12.69 18.30 -12.36
C ASP A 44 11.63 18.38 -11.26
N LEU A 45 11.02 17.21 -10.95
CA LEU A 45 10.01 17.14 -9.88
C LEU A 45 10.60 17.32 -8.47
N SER A 46 11.88 17.00 -8.28
CA SER A 46 12.47 16.83 -6.94
C SER A 46 12.52 18.09 -6.06
N GLU A 47 12.46 19.28 -6.65
CA GLU A 47 12.51 20.56 -5.94
C GLU A 47 11.31 21.48 -6.23
N SER A 48 10.27 20.96 -6.87
CA SER A 48 9.16 21.75 -7.39
C SER A 48 7.96 21.77 -6.44
N LYS A 49 7.20 22.88 -6.47
CA LYS A 49 5.85 22.97 -5.87
C LYS A 49 4.96 21.79 -6.28
N GLU A 50 5.22 21.22 -7.44
CA GLU A 50 4.49 20.09 -8.00
C GLU A 50 4.76 18.79 -7.21
N MET A 51 5.98 18.56 -6.70
CA MET A 51 6.28 17.43 -5.81
C MET A 51 5.51 17.56 -4.50
N HIS A 52 5.43 18.75 -3.91
CA HIS A 52 4.61 19.00 -2.73
C HIS A 52 3.13 18.67 -2.97
N ASP A 53 2.56 19.05 -4.13
CA ASP A 53 1.20 18.72 -4.50
C ASP A 53 0.99 17.21 -4.71
N VAL A 54 1.98 16.51 -5.30
CA VAL A 54 2.00 15.06 -5.48
C VAL A 54 1.97 14.37 -4.11
N LEU A 55 2.88 14.73 -3.21
CA LEU A 55 2.97 14.15 -1.87
C LEU A 55 1.74 14.48 -1.01
N THR A 56 1.24 15.72 -1.09
CA THR A 56 -0.02 16.11 -0.42
C THR A 56 -1.20 15.25 -0.88
N THR A 57 -1.31 14.98 -2.19
CA THR A 57 -2.35 14.10 -2.75
C THR A 57 -2.17 12.68 -2.27
N PHE A 58 -0.93 12.17 -2.28
CA PHE A 58 -0.58 10.85 -1.78
C PHE A 58 -0.99 10.67 -0.30
N TYR A 59 -0.64 11.61 0.58
CA TYR A 59 -1.01 11.52 2.01
C TYR A 59 -2.51 11.61 2.24
N LYS A 60 -3.22 12.45 1.48
CA LYS A 60 -4.69 12.59 1.57
C LYS A 60 -5.41 11.30 1.19
N TYR A 61 -5.08 10.73 0.05
CA TYR A 61 -5.84 9.62 -0.54
C TYR A 61 -5.16 8.25 -0.38
N GLY A 62 -3.90 8.22 0.04
CA GLY A 62 -3.08 7.02 0.11
C GLY A 62 -2.48 6.60 -1.24
N PHE A 63 -2.74 7.33 -2.32
CA PHE A 63 -2.15 7.09 -3.63
C PHE A 63 -2.16 8.34 -4.52
N VAL A 64 -1.33 8.27 -5.57
CA VAL A 64 -1.27 9.27 -6.62
C VAL A 64 -0.86 8.60 -7.93
N ILE A 65 -1.35 9.11 -9.06
CA ILE A 65 -0.95 8.66 -10.40
C ILE A 65 -0.19 9.79 -11.08
N ILE A 66 1.00 9.45 -11.58
CA ILE A 66 1.87 10.35 -12.36
C ILE A 66 1.88 9.83 -13.78
N LYS A 67 1.54 10.70 -14.73
CA LYS A 67 1.43 10.40 -16.14
C LYS A 67 2.73 10.73 -16.89
N LYS A 68 2.94 10.13 -18.05
CA LYS A 68 4.02 10.47 -18.99
C LYS A 68 5.43 10.24 -18.42
N VAL A 69 5.57 9.32 -17.47
CA VAL A 69 6.88 8.88 -17.00
C VAL A 69 7.59 8.10 -18.11
N PRO A 70 8.87 8.39 -18.43
CA PRO A 70 9.60 7.67 -19.47
C PRO A 70 9.62 6.16 -19.22
N THR A 71 9.31 5.37 -20.27
CA THR A 71 9.17 3.91 -20.19
C THR A 71 10.46 3.14 -20.43
N GLU A 72 11.60 3.80 -20.34
CA GLU A 72 12.90 3.17 -20.37
C GLU A 72 13.04 2.18 -19.22
N ASN A 73 13.74 1.07 -19.49
CA ASN A 73 13.96 0.05 -18.47
C ASN A 73 14.66 0.65 -17.25
N ASN A 74 14.14 0.34 -16.05
CA ASN A 74 14.64 0.84 -14.75
C ASN A 74 14.47 2.36 -14.50
N TYR A 75 13.73 3.09 -15.33
CA TYR A 75 13.43 4.49 -15.06
C TYR A 75 12.70 4.67 -13.73
N LEU A 76 11.92 3.67 -13.35
CA LEU A 76 11.27 3.58 -12.02
C LEU A 76 12.26 3.81 -10.88
N VAL A 77 13.44 3.19 -10.91
CA VAL A 77 14.46 3.32 -9.86
C VAL A 77 15.02 4.75 -9.82
N LYS A 78 15.23 5.36 -10.99
CA LYS A 78 15.64 6.77 -11.10
C LYS A 78 14.57 7.69 -10.49
N PHE A 79 13.31 7.48 -10.82
CA PHE A 79 12.20 8.24 -10.25
C PHE A 79 12.12 8.06 -8.73
N ALA A 80 12.15 6.82 -8.25
CA ALA A 80 12.08 6.53 -6.81
C ALA A 80 13.24 7.19 -6.03
N ASN A 81 14.47 7.15 -6.56
CA ASN A 81 15.65 7.78 -5.95
C ASN A 81 15.59 9.32 -5.96
N SER A 82 14.74 9.94 -6.78
CA SER A 82 14.52 11.40 -6.69
C SER A 82 13.66 11.80 -5.48
N ILE A 83 12.89 10.84 -4.94
CA ILE A 83 12.08 11.01 -3.72
C ILE A 83 12.87 10.55 -2.50
N GLY A 84 13.49 9.37 -2.57
CA GLY A 84 14.25 8.77 -1.49
C GLY A 84 14.89 7.45 -1.88
N SER A 85 15.58 6.81 -0.95
CA SER A 85 16.29 5.56 -1.23
C SER A 85 15.35 4.40 -1.52
N VAL A 86 15.60 3.68 -2.61
CA VAL A 86 14.87 2.46 -2.93
C VAL A 86 15.19 1.37 -1.92
N ARG A 87 14.16 0.77 -1.35
CA ARG A 87 14.29 -0.35 -0.42
C ARG A 87 14.57 -1.65 -1.16
N ARG A 88 15.78 -2.16 -1.02
CA ARG A 88 16.15 -3.46 -1.57
C ARG A 88 15.48 -4.59 -0.81
N THR A 89 14.89 -5.56 -1.54
CA THR A 89 14.27 -6.76 -1.00
C THR A 89 14.91 -8.02 -1.59
N ASN A 90 14.40 -9.23 -1.25
CA ASN A 90 14.78 -10.47 -1.94
C ASN A 90 14.39 -10.48 -3.43
N PHE A 91 13.52 -9.57 -3.87
CA PHE A 91 13.18 -9.38 -5.28
C PHE A 91 14.12 -8.39 -5.99
N GLY A 92 15.13 -7.85 -5.30
CA GLY A 92 16.05 -6.83 -5.80
C GLY A 92 15.65 -5.40 -5.39
N GLU A 93 16.19 -4.41 -6.10
CA GLU A 93 15.82 -3.00 -5.97
C GLU A 93 14.47 -2.73 -6.63
N HIS A 94 14.18 -3.46 -7.71
CA HIS A 94 12.89 -3.45 -8.40
C HIS A 94 12.51 -4.87 -8.79
N PHE A 95 11.24 -5.06 -9.10
CA PHE A 95 10.69 -6.33 -9.60
C PHE A 95 9.85 -6.09 -10.84
N ASN A 96 9.77 -7.13 -11.68
CA ASN A 96 9.03 -7.09 -12.94
C ASN A 96 7.71 -7.84 -12.77
N VAL A 97 6.59 -7.19 -13.12
CA VAL A 97 5.24 -7.78 -13.13
C VAL A 97 4.88 -8.06 -14.60
N LYS A 98 5.13 -9.29 -15.04
CA LYS A 98 4.76 -9.81 -16.36
C LYS A 98 4.47 -11.30 -16.25
N SER A 99 3.63 -11.82 -17.13
CA SER A 99 3.35 -13.26 -17.20
C SER A 99 4.62 -14.06 -17.43
N LYS A 100 4.75 -15.18 -16.73
CA LYS A 100 5.88 -16.12 -16.84
C LYS A 100 5.37 -17.53 -17.16
N PRO A 101 6.13 -18.35 -17.89
CA PRO A 101 5.72 -19.73 -18.23
C PRO A 101 5.56 -20.63 -16.99
N SER A 102 6.33 -20.41 -15.93
CA SER A 102 6.27 -21.16 -14.68
C SER A 102 6.24 -20.19 -13.50
N PRO A 103 5.07 -19.61 -13.20
CA PRO A 103 4.96 -18.57 -12.18
C PRO A 103 5.07 -19.19 -10.78
N ASN A 104 5.86 -18.56 -9.91
CA ASN A 104 5.95 -18.85 -8.49
C ASN A 104 5.05 -17.92 -7.63
N ASP A 105 4.40 -16.95 -8.26
CA ASP A 105 3.43 -16.05 -7.63
C ASP A 105 2.31 -15.68 -8.61
N LEU A 106 1.11 -15.39 -8.08
CA LEU A 106 -0.05 -14.96 -8.87
C LEU A 106 0.18 -13.65 -9.62
N ALA A 107 1.08 -12.79 -9.13
CA ALA A 107 1.46 -11.56 -9.83
C ALA A 107 2.03 -11.84 -11.24
N TYR A 108 2.60 -13.03 -11.46
CA TYR A 108 3.19 -13.46 -12.73
C TYR A 108 2.24 -14.31 -13.60
N THR A 109 0.95 -14.32 -13.26
CA THR A 109 -0.11 -15.01 -14.02
C THR A 109 -1.06 -13.99 -14.64
N PRO A 110 -1.89 -14.36 -15.63
CA PRO A 110 -2.98 -13.53 -16.13
C PRO A 110 -4.23 -13.56 -15.21
N LEU A 111 -4.27 -14.42 -14.22
CA LEU A 111 -5.40 -14.58 -13.29
C LEU A 111 -5.68 -13.30 -12.48
N PRO A 112 -6.92 -13.11 -12.01
CA PRO A 112 -7.24 -11.97 -11.17
C PRO A 112 -6.46 -12.05 -9.85
N LEU A 113 -6.06 -10.90 -9.33
CA LEU A 113 -5.37 -10.78 -8.07
C LEU A 113 -6.27 -10.06 -7.08
N ALA A 114 -6.73 -10.80 -6.06
CA ALA A 114 -7.60 -10.26 -5.02
C ALA A 114 -6.90 -9.13 -4.25
N PRO A 115 -7.66 -8.20 -3.65
CA PRO A 115 -7.12 -7.12 -2.82
C PRO A 115 -6.21 -7.66 -1.72
N HIS A 116 -4.98 -7.14 -1.65
CA HIS A 116 -3.95 -7.52 -0.68
C HIS A 116 -3.00 -6.37 -0.40
N THR A 117 -2.25 -6.47 0.68
CA THR A 117 -1.07 -5.64 0.96
C THR A 117 0.20 -6.42 0.65
N ASP A 118 1.23 -5.73 0.18
CA ASP A 118 2.48 -6.38 -0.17
C ASP A 118 3.37 -6.68 1.05
N ASN A 119 4.08 -7.80 0.96
CA ASN A 119 5.12 -8.23 1.90
C ASN A 119 4.71 -8.18 3.40
N PRO A 120 3.53 -8.69 3.78
CA PRO A 120 3.05 -8.60 5.17
C PRO A 120 3.92 -9.39 6.17
N TYR A 121 4.79 -10.24 5.66
CA TYR A 121 5.75 -11.08 6.40
C TYR A 121 7.07 -10.37 6.73
N ARG A 122 7.21 -9.06 6.40
CA ARG A 122 8.41 -8.27 6.70
C ARG A 122 8.21 -7.39 7.92
N ASN A 123 9.30 -7.09 8.61
CA ASN A 123 9.33 -6.13 9.71
C ASN A 123 10.54 -5.19 9.54
N PRO A 124 10.30 -3.89 9.26
CA PRO A 124 9.01 -3.30 8.90
C PRO A 124 8.51 -3.78 7.54
N VAL A 125 7.18 -3.72 7.33
CA VAL A 125 6.58 -3.88 6.00
C VAL A 125 7.06 -2.72 5.10
N PRO A 126 7.32 -2.90 3.79
CA PRO A 126 7.56 -1.79 2.88
C PRO A 126 6.40 -0.79 2.89
N CYS A 127 6.71 0.49 3.09
CA CYS A 127 5.69 1.50 3.33
C CYS A 127 4.97 1.94 2.06
N ILE A 128 5.74 2.29 1.03
CA ILE A 128 5.25 2.85 -0.22
C ILE A 128 5.63 1.91 -1.35
N GLN A 129 4.62 1.49 -2.11
CA GLN A 129 4.83 0.75 -3.35
C GLN A 129 4.70 1.70 -4.53
N ILE A 130 5.59 1.58 -5.48
CA ILE A 130 5.55 2.29 -6.76
C ILE A 130 5.43 1.25 -7.87
N LEU A 131 4.42 1.39 -8.73
CA LEU A 131 4.21 0.57 -9.92
C LEU A 131 4.24 1.46 -11.16
N HIS A 132 5.13 1.15 -12.09
CA HIS A 132 5.29 1.87 -13.35
C HIS A 132 4.87 0.99 -14.53
N CYS A 133 3.95 1.46 -15.34
CA CYS A 133 3.47 0.77 -16.52
C CYS A 133 4.39 1.03 -17.71
N ILE A 134 5.14 0.01 -18.12
CA ILE A 134 6.03 0.07 -19.28
C ILE A 134 5.25 -0.20 -20.57
N VAL A 135 4.36 -1.18 -20.54
CA VAL A 135 3.44 -1.51 -21.64
C VAL A 135 2.18 -2.18 -21.09
N ASN A 136 1.01 -1.87 -21.66
CA ASN A 136 -0.25 -2.50 -21.29
C ASN A 136 -1.22 -2.50 -22.47
N GLU A 137 -1.05 -3.48 -23.36
CA GLU A 137 -1.79 -3.64 -24.62
C GLU A 137 -3.01 -4.56 -24.47
N VAL A 138 -3.09 -5.31 -23.37
CA VAL A 138 -4.14 -6.31 -23.15
C VAL A 138 -5.49 -5.66 -22.78
N ASN A 139 -6.59 -6.35 -23.11
CA ASN A 139 -7.88 -6.06 -22.53
C ASN A 139 -7.93 -6.63 -21.10
N GLY A 140 -8.61 -5.94 -20.18
CA GLY A 140 -8.56 -6.28 -18.74
C GLY A 140 -7.24 -5.83 -18.10
N GLY A 141 -6.78 -6.58 -17.08
CA GLY A 141 -5.57 -6.25 -16.33
C GLY A 141 -5.63 -4.91 -15.60
N SER A 142 -6.83 -4.38 -15.39
CA SER A 142 -7.06 -3.12 -14.65
C SER A 142 -6.57 -3.25 -13.23
N SER A 143 -5.90 -2.21 -12.74
CA SER A 143 -5.54 -2.09 -11.33
C SER A 143 -6.79 -1.80 -10.49
N THR A 144 -6.84 -2.39 -9.31
CA THR A 144 -7.89 -2.13 -8.33
C THR A 144 -7.26 -1.64 -7.03
N LEU A 145 -7.91 -0.69 -6.37
CA LEU A 145 -7.53 -0.20 -5.05
C LEU A 145 -8.72 -0.21 -4.11
N VAL A 146 -8.44 -0.49 -2.84
CA VAL A 146 -9.40 -0.41 -1.72
C VAL A 146 -8.77 0.39 -0.60
N ASP A 147 -9.50 1.38 -0.07
CA ASP A 147 -9.07 2.13 1.11
C ASP A 147 -9.28 1.29 2.38
N GLY A 148 -8.23 0.60 2.83
CA GLY A 148 -8.26 -0.21 4.04
C GLY A 148 -8.59 0.60 5.29
N TYR A 149 -8.24 1.90 5.32
CA TYR A 149 -8.64 2.80 6.40
C TYR A 149 -10.16 3.00 6.44
N ASN A 150 -10.79 3.28 5.30
CA ASN A 150 -12.25 3.42 5.23
C ASN A 150 -12.99 2.11 5.59
N VAL A 151 -12.48 0.98 5.10
CA VAL A 151 -13.03 -0.35 5.45
C VAL A 151 -12.89 -0.61 6.95
N THR A 152 -11.74 -0.30 7.55
CA THR A 152 -11.49 -0.45 8.99
C THR A 152 -12.48 0.37 9.83
N GLU A 153 -12.70 1.64 9.47
CA GLU A 153 -13.65 2.52 10.14
C GLU A 153 -15.10 2.02 9.99
N THR A 154 -15.43 1.51 8.82
CA THR A 154 -16.75 0.89 8.57
C THR A 154 -16.95 -0.36 9.43
N LEU A 155 -15.94 -1.24 9.48
CA LEU A 155 -15.99 -2.44 10.32
C LEU A 155 -16.12 -2.08 11.81
N LYS A 156 -15.36 -1.09 12.27
CA LYS A 156 -15.42 -0.59 13.66
C LYS A 156 -16.83 -0.12 14.04
N LYS A 157 -17.50 0.56 13.12
CA LYS A 157 -18.85 1.08 13.32
C LYS A 157 -19.93 -0.02 13.26
N GLU A 158 -19.84 -0.91 12.26
CA GLU A 158 -20.90 -1.90 11.99
C GLU A 158 -20.73 -3.17 12.81
N ASN A 159 -19.51 -3.59 13.12
CA ASN A 159 -19.18 -4.83 13.81
C ASN A 159 -18.03 -4.62 14.80
N PRO A 160 -18.24 -3.92 15.93
CA PRO A 160 -17.16 -3.58 16.89
C PRO A 160 -16.45 -4.80 17.47
N ASP A 161 -17.13 -5.92 17.70
CA ASP A 161 -16.49 -7.16 18.19
C ASP A 161 -15.52 -7.74 17.15
N PHE A 162 -15.87 -7.66 15.86
CA PHE A 162 -15.00 -8.10 14.77
C PHE A 162 -13.77 -7.17 14.64
N TYR A 163 -14.00 -5.87 14.75
CA TYR A 163 -12.91 -4.90 14.78
C TYR A 163 -11.95 -5.20 15.95
N ASN A 164 -12.49 -5.40 17.15
CA ASN A 164 -11.69 -5.63 18.36
C ASN A 164 -10.80 -6.87 18.22
N ILE A 165 -11.36 -8.01 17.79
CA ILE A 165 -10.54 -9.22 17.65
C ILE A 165 -9.47 -9.09 16.58
N LEU A 166 -9.74 -8.39 15.46
CA LEU A 166 -8.77 -8.19 14.37
C LEU A 166 -7.68 -7.17 14.70
N THR A 167 -7.88 -6.35 15.75
CA THR A 167 -6.86 -5.44 16.29
C THR A 167 -6.06 -6.01 17.46
N GLN A 168 -6.39 -7.22 17.93
CA GLN A 168 -5.77 -7.83 19.10
C GLN A 168 -5.04 -9.14 18.76
N VAL A 169 -5.63 -9.95 17.89
CA VAL A 169 -5.06 -11.26 17.53
C VAL A 169 -3.94 -11.08 16.53
N LYS A 170 -2.74 -11.49 16.93
CA LYS A 170 -1.58 -11.57 16.03
C LYS A 170 -1.62 -12.88 15.26
N VAL A 171 -1.47 -12.78 13.97
CA VAL A 171 -1.33 -13.90 13.05
C VAL A 171 0.08 -13.93 12.47
N ARG A 172 0.54 -15.10 12.14
CA ARG A 172 1.81 -15.28 11.45
C ARG A 172 1.63 -15.04 9.97
N PHE A 173 2.39 -14.11 9.41
CA PHE A 173 2.59 -13.99 7.97
C PHE A 173 3.89 -14.68 7.59
N LYS A 174 3.86 -15.57 6.60
CA LYS A 174 5.03 -16.32 6.19
C LYS A 174 5.16 -16.41 4.68
N PHE A 175 6.37 -16.20 4.21
CA PHE A 175 6.77 -16.37 2.81
C PHE A 175 7.95 -17.31 2.75
N ILE A 176 7.90 -18.26 1.82
CA ILE A 176 8.96 -19.24 1.56
C ILE A 176 9.26 -19.22 0.07
N ASP A 177 10.50 -19.02 -0.29
CA ASP A 177 11.05 -19.22 -1.62
C ASP A 177 12.36 -20.01 -1.49
N LYS A 178 13.01 -20.38 -2.60
CA LYS A 178 14.16 -21.30 -2.66
C LYS A 178 15.23 -21.04 -1.59
N ASP A 179 15.61 -19.77 -1.42
CA ASP A 179 16.72 -19.36 -0.55
C ASP A 179 16.30 -18.39 0.55
N VAL A 180 14.98 -18.17 0.73
CA VAL A 180 14.47 -17.15 1.67
C VAL A 180 13.25 -17.68 2.41
N ILE A 181 13.31 -17.60 3.73
CA ILE A 181 12.17 -17.77 4.63
C ILE A 181 12.02 -16.47 5.40
N LEU A 182 10.87 -15.81 5.25
CA LEU A 182 10.55 -14.57 5.94
C LEU A 182 9.24 -14.75 6.69
N GLU A 183 9.21 -14.31 7.94
CA GLU A 183 7.99 -14.33 8.74
C GLU A 183 7.95 -13.18 9.72
N ASP A 184 6.74 -12.69 9.99
CA ASP A 184 6.45 -11.73 11.03
C ASP A 184 5.06 -11.99 11.61
N TRP A 185 4.84 -11.55 12.86
CA TRP A 185 3.59 -11.68 13.57
C TRP A 185 2.97 -10.30 13.76
N SER A 186 1.73 -10.14 13.31
CA SER A 186 1.01 -8.89 13.47
C SER A 186 -0.49 -9.10 13.43
N GLU A 187 -1.21 -8.13 13.93
CA GLU A 187 -2.64 -7.99 13.77
C GLU A 187 -2.98 -7.70 12.31
N LEU A 188 -4.18 -8.09 11.84
CA LEU A 188 -4.66 -7.71 10.50
C LEU A 188 -4.94 -6.20 10.42
N ILE A 189 -5.37 -5.60 11.52
CA ILE A 189 -5.56 -4.15 11.68
C ILE A 189 -4.66 -3.71 12.82
N LYS A 190 -3.59 -3.00 12.49
CA LYS A 190 -2.63 -2.49 13.47
C LYS A 190 -2.96 -1.06 13.85
N LEU A 191 -2.96 -0.79 15.13
CA LEU A 191 -3.15 0.56 15.70
C LEU A 191 -1.81 1.09 16.20
N ASP A 192 -1.70 2.42 16.29
CA ASP A 192 -0.60 3.09 16.99
C ASP A 192 -0.80 3.05 18.53
N GLU A 193 0.13 3.63 19.26
CA GLU A 193 0.07 3.73 20.71
C GLU A 193 -1.14 4.55 21.23
N TYR A 194 -1.69 5.44 20.40
CA TYR A 194 -2.87 6.25 20.69
C TYR A 194 -4.19 5.61 20.26
N LYS A 195 -4.14 4.34 19.79
CA LYS A 195 -5.30 3.59 19.25
C LYS A 195 -5.87 4.14 17.94
N ASN A 196 -5.10 4.95 17.21
CA ASN A 196 -5.45 5.35 15.86
C ASN A 196 -5.04 4.29 14.85
N PHE A 197 -5.67 4.30 13.67
CA PHE A 197 -5.31 3.43 12.56
C PHE A 197 -3.86 3.67 12.12
N LYS A 198 -3.06 2.63 12.15
CA LYS A 198 -1.67 2.64 11.67
C LYS A 198 -1.50 1.90 10.35
N GLN A 199 -2.02 0.68 10.25
CA GLN A 199 -1.75 -0.19 9.12
C GLN A 199 -2.79 -1.30 9.01
N VAL A 200 -3.08 -1.74 7.79
CA VAL A 200 -3.67 -3.06 7.52
C VAL A 200 -2.61 -3.98 6.94
N ARG A 201 -2.66 -5.25 7.34
CA ARG A 201 -1.89 -6.34 6.75
C ARG A 201 -2.86 -7.42 6.33
N PHE A 202 -3.00 -7.64 5.05
CA PHE A 202 -3.94 -8.63 4.54
C PHE A 202 -3.39 -9.31 3.28
N SER A 203 -3.27 -10.62 3.37
CA SER A 203 -2.97 -11.46 2.22
C SER A 203 -3.70 -12.78 2.37
N PRO A 204 -4.66 -13.11 1.48
CA PRO A 204 -5.45 -14.33 1.62
C PRO A 204 -4.62 -15.63 1.49
N ARG A 205 -3.33 -15.51 1.14
CA ARG A 205 -2.43 -16.65 0.89
C ARG A 205 -1.30 -16.81 1.90
N LEU A 206 -1.02 -15.81 2.72
CA LEU A 206 0.22 -15.73 3.50
C LEU A 206 -0.01 -15.58 5.00
N ASP A 207 -1.26 -15.47 5.45
CA ASP A 207 -1.61 -15.37 6.85
C ASP A 207 -2.01 -16.73 7.43
N PHE A 208 -1.48 -17.04 8.61
CA PHE A 208 -1.75 -18.26 9.37
C PHE A 208 -2.36 -17.91 10.70
N VAL A 209 -3.49 -18.49 11.02
CA VAL A 209 -4.16 -18.24 12.30
C VAL A 209 -3.37 -18.90 13.45
N PRO A 210 -3.11 -18.20 14.56
CA PRO A 210 -2.52 -18.79 15.75
C PRO A 210 -3.48 -19.78 16.43
N ILE A 211 -2.96 -20.57 17.33
CA ILE A 211 -3.79 -21.46 18.17
C ILE A 211 -4.55 -20.58 19.16
N LEU A 212 -5.87 -20.58 19.06
CA LEU A 212 -6.79 -19.86 19.92
C LEU A 212 -7.80 -20.83 20.54
N GLU A 213 -8.40 -20.44 21.66
CA GLU A 213 -9.54 -21.14 22.20
C GLU A 213 -10.71 -21.14 21.19
N LYS A 214 -11.52 -22.23 21.20
CA LYS A 214 -12.54 -22.44 20.16
C LYS A 214 -13.46 -21.25 19.95
N LYS A 215 -13.94 -20.62 21.04
CA LYS A 215 -14.85 -19.46 20.96
C LYS A 215 -14.20 -18.25 20.31
N GLU A 216 -12.94 -18.00 20.64
CA GLU A 216 -12.16 -16.89 20.08
C GLU A 216 -11.80 -17.17 18.62
N LEU A 217 -11.44 -18.42 18.29
CA LEU A 217 -11.16 -18.85 16.93
C LEU A 217 -12.39 -18.70 16.01
N ASP A 218 -13.57 -19.10 16.47
CA ASP A 218 -14.82 -18.93 15.72
C ASP A 218 -15.14 -17.46 15.46
N LEU A 219 -14.92 -16.60 16.47
CA LEU A 219 -15.10 -15.14 16.33
C LEU A 219 -14.09 -14.57 15.33
N TYR A 220 -12.81 -14.96 15.45
CA TYR A 220 -11.76 -14.52 14.55
C TYR A 220 -12.06 -14.89 13.09
N TYR A 221 -12.46 -16.13 12.79
CA TYR A 221 -12.76 -16.54 11.42
C TYR A 221 -13.96 -15.79 10.82
N ARG A 222 -15.00 -15.53 11.61
CA ARG A 222 -16.14 -14.70 11.16
C ARG A 222 -15.72 -13.27 10.90
N ALA A 223 -14.90 -12.70 11.77
CA ALA A 223 -14.36 -11.35 11.62
C ALA A 223 -13.45 -11.22 10.39
N ARG A 224 -12.52 -12.18 10.21
CA ARG A 224 -11.64 -12.22 9.05
C ARG A 224 -12.40 -12.41 7.74
N LYS A 225 -13.43 -13.26 7.74
CA LYS A 225 -14.32 -13.42 6.58
C LYS A 225 -15.04 -12.11 6.26
N LYS A 226 -15.65 -11.44 7.26
CA LYS A 226 -16.33 -10.16 7.06
C LYS A 226 -15.37 -9.10 6.51
N LEU A 227 -14.15 -9.01 7.03
CA LEU A 227 -13.11 -8.10 6.53
C LEU A 227 -12.78 -8.40 5.06
N SER A 228 -12.58 -9.69 4.72
CA SER A 228 -12.34 -10.12 3.33
C SER A 228 -13.51 -9.76 2.41
N ASP A 229 -14.75 -9.97 2.85
CA ASP A 229 -15.94 -9.63 2.08
C ASP A 229 -16.03 -8.12 1.80
N LEU A 230 -15.66 -7.29 2.78
CA LEU A 230 -15.60 -5.83 2.62
C LEU A 230 -14.50 -5.43 1.61
N TYR A 231 -13.30 -6.00 1.70
CA TYR A 231 -12.21 -5.72 0.76
C TYR A 231 -12.54 -6.14 -0.68
N ASN A 232 -13.32 -7.20 -0.86
CA ASN A 232 -13.75 -7.67 -2.18
C ASN A 232 -15.03 -6.99 -2.69
N SER A 233 -15.69 -6.17 -1.87
CA SER A 233 -16.93 -5.48 -2.24
C SER A 233 -16.69 -4.38 -3.27
N GLU A 234 -17.53 -4.32 -4.30
CA GLU A 234 -17.53 -3.24 -5.28
C GLU A 234 -17.78 -1.86 -4.64
N LYS A 235 -18.46 -1.81 -3.50
CA LYS A 235 -18.71 -0.57 -2.74
C LYS A 235 -17.42 0.14 -2.36
N PHE A 236 -16.35 -0.59 -2.05
CA PHE A 236 -15.09 -0.03 -1.56
C PHE A 236 -13.98 0.00 -2.60
N ARG A 237 -14.21 -0.56 -3.79
CA ARG A 237 -13.20 -0.76 -4.81
C ARG A 237 -13.29 0.29 -5.90
N ILE A 238 -12.19 0.97 -6.18
CA ILE A 238 -12.00 1.69 -7.44
C ILE A 238 -11.20 0.82 -8.41
N GLN A 239 -11.45 1.01 -9.70
CA GLN A 239 -10.79 0.29 -10.78
C GLN A 239 -10.40 1.25 -11.89
N PHE A 240 -9.17 1.11 -12.39
CA PHE A 240 -8.64 1.92 -13.47
C PHE A 240 -7.56 1.15 -14.22
N LYS A 241 -7.35 1.47 -15.49
CA LYS A 241 -6.25 0.93 -16.29
C LYS A 241 -5.05 1.86 -16.16
N LEU A 242 -3.88 1.28 -15.88
CA LEU A 242 -2.61 1.99 -16.03
C LEU A 242 -2.20 1.89 -17.49
N GLU A 243 -2.09 3.04 -18.14
CA GLU A 243 -1.62 3.18 -19.51
C GLU A 243 -0.09 3.24 -19.53
N GLN A 244 0.50 3.06 -20.72
CA GLN A 244 1.94 3.20 -20.90
C GLN A 244 2.44 4.57 -20.40
N GLY A 245 3.46 4.57 -19.56
CA GLY A 245 4.00 5.79 -18.93
C GLY A 245 3.28 6.23 -17.67
N ASP A 246 2.25 5.49 -17.21
CA ASP A 246 1.62 5.75 -15.93
C ASP A 246 2.44 5.16 -14.79
N LEU A 247 2.60 5.93 -13.73
CA LEU A 247 3.24 5.52 -12.49
C LEU A 247 2.25 5.70 -11.34
N LEU A 248 1.92 4.62 -10.65
CA LEU A 248 1.11 4.59 -9.45
C LEU A 248 2.03 4.52 -8.24
N MET A 249 1.94 5.49 -7.35
CA MET A 249 2.56 5.47 -6.01
C MET A 249 1.45 5.27 -4.98
N MET A 250 1.59 4.28 -4.08
CA MET A 250 0.54 3.93 -3.11
C MET A 250 1.10 3.57 -1.74
N ASP A 251 0.35 3.97 -0.71
CA ASP A 251 0.58 3.66 0.71
C ASP A 251 0.18 2.21 1.01
N ASN A 252 1.15 1.32 1.10
CA ASN A 252 0.96 -0.10 1.36
C ASN A 252 0.57 -0.40 2.83
N TYR A 253 0.59 0.61 3.70
CA TYR A 253 0.05 0.49 5.06
C TYR A 253 -1.47 0.75 5.10
N ARG A 254 -1.96 1.55 4.16
CA ARG A 254 -3.35 1.97 4.10
C ARG A 254 -4.16 1.22 3.05
N LEU A 255 -3.58 0.99 1.86
CA LEU A 255 -4.32 0.51 0.70
C LEU A 255 -4.10 -0.97 0.46
N LEU A 256 -5.17 -1.63 0.04
CA LEU A 256 -5.06 -2.92 -0.62
C LEU A 256 -5.13 -2.70 -2.12
N HIS A 257 -4.30 -3.42 -2.85
CA HIS A 257 -4.30 -3.38 -4.30
C HIS A 257 -4.55 -4.76 -4.89
N GLY A 258 -4.99 -4.76 -6.11
CA GLY A 258 -5.28 -5.97 -6.86
C GLY A 258 -5.32 -5.70 -8.36
N ARG A 259 -5.77 -6.69 -9.10
CA ARG A 259 -5.84 -6.61 -10.57
C ARG A 259 -6.96 -7.50 -11.08
N THR A 260 -7.68 -7.03 -12.11
CA THR A 260 -8.59 -7.89 -12.85
C THR A 260 -7.81 -8.90 -13.71
N GLU A 261 -8.46 -9.98 -14.13
CA GLU A 261 -7.90 -10.89 -15.12
C GLU A 261 -7.62 -10.19 -16.47
N PHE A 262 -6.79 -10.78 -17.28
CA PHE A 262 -6.53 -10.37 -18.65
C PHE A 262 -6.13 -11.58 -19.50
N ASP A 263 -6.32 -11.49 -20.83
CA ASP A 263 -5.81 -12.51 -21.75
C ASP A 263 -4.37 -12.15 -22.18
N ALA A 264 -3.43 -13.03 -21.83
CA ALA A 264 -2.02 -12.84 -22.17
C ALA A 264 -1.73 -13.02 -23.68
N ASN A 265 -2.70 -13.52 -24.47
CA ASN A 265 -2.57 -13.68 -25.93
C ASN A 265 -2.93 -12.40 -26.70
N GLU A 266 -3.58 -11.41 -26.05
CA GLU A 266 -4.03 -10.18 -26.73
C GLU A 266 -2.95 -9.11 -26.85
N GLY A 267 -1.82 -9.25 -26.18
CA GLY A 267 -0.74 -8.27 -26.22
C GLY A 267 0.20 -8.36 -25.03
N ASN A 268 1.10 -7.39 -24.96
CA ASN A 268 2.09 -7.33 -23.90
C ASN A 268 1.54 -6.57 -22.69
N ARG A 269 1.83 -7.11 -21.48
CA ARG A 269 1.60 -6.42 -20.23
C ARG A 269 2.85 -6.53 -19.37
N PHE A 270 3.49 -5.37 -19.13
CA PHE A 270 4.70 -5.30 -18.34
C PHE A 270 4.70 -4.05 -17.47
N LEU A 271 4.74 -4.27 -16.16
CA LEU A 271 4.94 -3.23 -15.17
C LEU A 271 6.24 -3.52 -14.40
N GLN A 272 6.88 -2.47 -13.93
CA GLN A 272 7.96 -2.56 -12.95
C GLN A 272 7.48 -2.01 -11.62
N GLY A 273 7.95 -2.58 -10.51
CA GLY A 273 7.62 -2.12 -9.17
C GLY A 273 8.86 -1.99 -8.28
N CYS A 274 8.83 -1.07 -7.34
CA CYS A 274 9.80 -0.94 -6.26
C CYS A 274 9.13 -0.44 -4.99
N TYR A 275 9.91 -0.39 -3.91
CA TYR A 275 9.45 0.13 -2.63
C TYR A 275 10.37 1.25 -2.14
N ILE A 276 9.79 2.24 -1.46
CA ILE A 276 10.49 3.23 -0.64
C ILE A 276 9.85 3.31 0.74
N ASP A 277 10.55 3.85 1.72
CA ASP A 277 10.03 4.00 3.07
C ASP A 277 9.50 5.43 3.30
N PHE A 278 8.64 5.64 4.32
CA PHE A 278 7.95 6.92 4.55
C PHE A 278 8.91 8.07 4.87
N ASP A 279 10.01 7.82 5.56
CA ASP A 279 11.04 8.82 5.86
C ASP A 279 11.56 9.52 4.60
N SER A 280 11.56 8.83 3.47
CA SER A 280 11.91 9.38 2.16
C SER A 280 10.97 10.49 1.70
N THR A 281 9.68 10.37 2.00
CA THR A 281 8.66 11.36 1.60
C THR A 281 8.40 12.40 2.69
N GLU A 282 8.62 12.04 3.95
CA GLU A 282 8.47 12.94 5.10
C GLU A 282 9.58 13.99 5.15
N GLY A 283 10.75 13.69 4.60
CA GLY A 283 11.88 14.60 4.50
C GLY A 283 11.86 15.56 3.31
N LYS A 284 10.87 15.46 2.43
CA LYS A 284 10.70 16.29 1.22
C LYS A 284 9.56 17.29 1.38
#